data_abb065ab600bfe471e5185f917890b7c
#
_entry.id   abb065ab600bfe471e5185f917890b7c
#
_cell.length_a   1.000
_cell.length_b   1.000
_cell.length_c   1.000
_cell.angle_alpha   90.00
_cell.angle_beta   90.00
_cell.angle_gamma   90.00
#
_symmetry.space_group_name_H-M   'P 1'
#
loop_
_entity.id
_entity.type
_entity.pdbx_description
1 polymer ?
#
loop_
_entity_poly.entity_id
_entity_poly.type
_entity_poly.pdbx_seq_one_letter_code
_entity_poly.pdbx_strand_id
1 'polypeptide(L)'
;MNDYHKIRKLSNSALTCLAQSPIEFKMRYVDDPPTLPPKDSDAFAFGSAVHCLALEPEHFDDRFAIAPKVDRRTKEGKATYEAFQQSSEGKQVLTSEEYDDVIACVQALNNHADFAKIMLQPKRVEESIEFDFAGHPFKCKPDAIIDSMRLILDIKTTQDCAPHKFKWSALDYGYHRQACLYRHAVESITKQEYQFFFAVVEKPTASTRGIPPTVAMYCLDEAAMKQGWTDLDRLVQEYDHRIETNDWLQPYSKGIVPLALPPARVYTEG
;
A
#
# COMPACT_ATOMS: atom_id res chain seq x y z
N MET A 1 16.45 -8.27 -3.94
CA MET A 1 15.67 -7.61 -2.86
C MET A 1 15.92 -6.11 -2.98
N ASN A 2 14.89 -5.36 -3.19
CA ASN A 2 15.01 -3.93 -3.51
C ASN A 2 15.59 -3.18 -2.30
N ASP A 3 16.66 -2.39 -2.48
CA ASP A 3 17.33 -1.66 -1.39
C ASP A 3 16.46 -0.57 -0.74
N TYR A 4 15.29 -0.28 -1.32
CA TYR A 4 14.35 0.72 -0.81
C TYR A 4 14.00 0.56 0.68
N HIS A 5 13.78 -0.66 1.15
CA HIS A 5 13.43 -0.91 2.56
C HIS A 5 14.59 -0.71 3.52
N LYS A 6 15.83 -0.75 3.04
CA LYS A 6 17.04 -0.50 3.84
C LYS A 6 17.32 0.99 4.04
N ILE A 7 16.69 1.87 3.26
CA ILE A 7 16.87 3.32 3.36
C ILE A 7 16.14 3.80 4.61
N ARG A 8 16.86 4.31 5.61
CA ARG A 8 16.31 4.86 6.85
C ARG A 8 15.87 6.31 6.63
N LYS A 9 14.70 6.49 6.03
CA LYS A 9 14.05 7.78 5.80
C LYS A 9 12.56 7.66 6.10
N LEU A 10 11.93 8.76 6.43
CA LEU A 10 10.49 8.79 6.62
C LEU A 10 9.76 8.44 5.31
N SER A 11 8.56 7.93 5.43
CA SER A 11 7.69 7.57 4.31
C SER A 11 6.22 7.64 4.75
N ASN A 12 5.27 7.59 3.83
CA ASN A 12 3.86 7.55 4.19
C ASN A 12 3.53 6.34 5.08
N SER A 13 4.11 5.16 4.80
CA SER A 13 3.90 3.96 5.65
C SER A 13 4.49 4.11 7.05
N ALA A 14 5.65 4.77 7.18
CA ALA A 14 6.24 5.10 8.48
C ALA A 14 5.34 6.06 9.27
N LEU A 15 4.84 7.13 8.65
CA LEU A 15 3.90 8.06 9.29
C LEU A 15 2.57 7.40 9.64
N THR A 16 2.09 6.46 8.83
CA THR A 16 0.89 5.66 9.16
C THR A 16 1.13 4.79 10.38
N CYS A 17 2.33 4.17 10.50
CA CYS A 17 2.72 3.44 11.69
C CYS A 17 2.77 4.35 12.93
N LEU A 18 3.35 5.55 12.81
CA LEU A 18 3.37 6.55 13.89
C LEU A 18 1.96 6.91 14.36
N ALA A 19 1.05 7.18 13.43
CA ALA A 19 -0.34 7.52 13.74
C ALA A 19 -1.09 6.39 14.47
N GLN A 20 -0.80 5.13 14.11
CA GLN A 20 -1.46 3.96 14.70
C GLN A 20 -0.82 3.53 16.02
N SER A 21 0.50 3.51 16.08
CA SER A 21 1.25 3.04 17.24
C SER A 21 2.63 3.70 17.31
N PRO A 22 2.78 4.79 18.07
CA PRO A 22 4.08 5.45 18.23
C PRO A 22 5.18 4.53 18.78
N ILE A 23 4.84 3.61 19.67
CA ILE A 23 5.82 2.66 20.19
C ILE A 23 6.29 1.67 19.11
N GLU A 24 5.38 1.19 18.26
CA GLU A 24 5.75 0.33 17.13
C GLU A 24 6.60 1.10 16.12
N PHE A 25 6.25 2.36 15.85
CA PHE A 25 7.06 3.23 15.00
C PHE A 25 8.48 3.37 15.55
N LYS A 26 8.64 3.65 16.86
CA LYS A 26 9.96 3.72 17.49
C LYS A 26 10.76 2.46 17.26
N MET A 27 10.17 1.30 17.56
CA MET A 27 10.84 0.00 17.46
C MET A 27 11.25 -0.39 16.03
N ARG A 28 10.55 0.11 15.02
CA ARG A 28 10.83 -0.19 13.60
C ARG A 28 11.73 0.83 12.91
N TYR A 29 11.57 2.12 13.26
CA TYR A 29 12.13 3.22 12.46
C TYR A 29 13.12 4.10 13.23
N VAL A 30 13.07 4.12 14.57
CA VAL A 30 13.93 4.97 15.40
C VAL A 30 15.04 4.17 16.07
N ASP A 31 14.72 3.02 16.65
CA ASP A 31 15.71 2.17 17.34
C ASP A 31 16.83 1.73 16.39
N ASP A 32 18.06 1.68 16.90
CA ASP A 32 19.23 1.25 16.14
C ASP A 32 20.06 0.23 16.93
N PRO A 33 20.07 -1.06 16.57
CA PRO A 33 19.30 -1.67 15.49
C PRO A 33 17.77 -1.70 15.75
N PRO A 34 16.93 -1.83 14.72
CA PRO A 34 15.49 -1.96 14.89
C PRO A 34 15.14 -3.15 15.80
N THR A 35 14.26 -2.92 16.75
CA THR A 35 13.81 -3.95 17.72
C THR A 35 12.70 -4.83 17.12
N LEU A 36 11.95 -4.30 16.15
CA LEU A 36 10.96 -5.05 15.38
C LEU A 36 11.38 -5.15 13.90
N PRO A 37 11.14 -6.31 13.25
CA PRO A 37 11.41 -6.46 11.82
C PRO A 37 10.46 -5.57 10.99
N PRO A 38 10.75 -5.39 9.69
CA PRO A 38 9.79 -4.81 8.75
C PRO A 38 8.44 -5.53 8.84
N LYS A 39 7.35 -4.82 8.54
CA LYS A 39 6.00 -5.37 8.60
C LYS A 39 5.75 -6.22 7.34
N ASP A 40 5.87 -7.53 7.46
CA ASP A 40 5.47 -8.50 6.46
C ASP A 40 4.10 -9.09 6.82
N SER A 41 3.19 -9.20 5.87
CA SER A 41 1.95 -9.96 6.03
C SER A 41 1.53 -10.58 4.70
N ASP A 42 0.82 -11.71 4.77
CA ASP A 42 0.25 -12.39 3.59
C ASP A 42 -0.71 -11.49 2.79
N ALA A 43 -1.37 -10.53 3.45
CA ALA A 43 -2.18 -9.52 2.78
C ALA A 43 -1.37 -8.63 1.84
N PHE A 44 -0.09 -8.39 2.15
CA PHE A 44 0.81 -7.67 1.26
C PHE A 44 1.24 -8.53 0.06
N ALA A 45 1.37 -9.85 0.20
CA ALA A 45 1.78 -10.73 -0.89
C ALA A 45 0.80 -10.66 -2.08
N PHE A 46 -0.51 -10.70 -1.81
CA PHE A 46 -1.53 -10.57 -2.86
C PHE A 46 -1.47 -9.21 -3.57
N GLY A 47 -1.47 -8.12 -2.82
CA GLY A 47 -1.36 -6.77 -3.38
C GLY A 47 -0.08 -6.60 -4.19
N SER A 48 1.07 -7.02 -3.64
CA SER A 48 2.36 -6.97 -4.33
C SER A 48 2.38 -7.82 -5.61
N ALA A 49 1.67 -8.96 -5.63
CA ALA A 49 1.55 -9.79 -6.82
C ALA A 49 0.72 -9.10 -7.92
N VAL A 50 -0.40 -8.44 -7.55
CA VAL A 50 -1.20 -7.63 -8.49
C VAL A 50 -0.36 -6.49 -9.07
N HIS A 51 0.37 -5.75 -8.23
CA HIS A 51 1.27 -4.67 -8.68
C HIS A 51 2.34 -5.20 -9.62
N CYS A 52 3.06 -6.26 -9.22
CA CYS A 52 4.11 -6.84 -10.04
C CYS A 52 3.58 -7.30 -11.40
N LEU A 53 2.49 -8.04 -11.42
CA LEU A 53 1.96 -8.58 -12.66
C LEU A 53 1.33 -7.50 -13.57
N ALA A 54 0.81 -6.41 -12.99
CA ALA A 54 0.25 -5.29 -13.75
C ALA A 54 1.33 -4.37 -14.32
N LEU A 55 2.46 -4.18 -13.63
CA LEU A 55 3.44 -3.14 -13.93
C LEU A 55 4.79 -3.69 -14.41
N GLU A 56 5.24 -4.83 -13.88
CA GLU A 56 6.53 -5.47 -14.12
C GLU A 56 6.37 -6.99 -14.29
N PRO A 57 5.53 -7.47 -15.25
CA PRO A 57 5.21 -8.90 -15.37
C PRO A 57 6.45 -9.77 -15.58
N GLU A 58 7.51 -9.23 -16.19
CA GLU A 58 8.78 -9.91 -16.40
C GLU A 58 9.52 -10.28 -15.09
N HIS A 59 9.21 -9.62 -13.99
CA HIS A 59 9.79 -9.87 -12.67
C HIS A 59 8.93 -10.76 -11.78
N PHE A 60 7.78 -11.23 -12.28
CA PHE A 60 6.85 -12.00 -11.47
C PHE A 60 7.47 -13.31 -10.97
N ASP A 61 8.06 -14.08 -11.84
CA ASP A 61 8.67 -15.37 -11.50
C ASP A 61 9.91 -15.24 -10.60
N ASP A 62 10.56 -14.09 -10.60
CA ASP A 62 11.68 -13.81 -9.69
C ASP A 62 11.21 -13.53 -8.26
N ARG A 63 10.03 -12.92 -8.10
CA ARG A 63 9.51 -12.44 -6.82
C ARG A 63 8.48 -13.36 -6.19
N PHE A 64 7.77 -14.14 -7.01
CA PHE A 64 6.66 -14.99 -6.57
C PHE A 64 6.83 -16.44 -7.01
N ALA A 65 6.22 -17.35 -6.25
CA ALA A 65 6.13 -18.75 -6.59
C ALA A 65 4.71 -19.27 -6.29
N ILE A 66 4.20 -20.15 -7.13
CA ILE A 66 2.85 -20.69 -7.00
C ILE A 66 2.93 -22.06 -6.35
N ALA A 67 2.32 -22.24 -5.19
CA ALA A 67 2.33 -23.48 -4.46
C ALA A 67 1.59 -24.59 -5.23
N PRO A 68 2.19 -25.79 -5.36
CA PRO A 68 1.54 -26.92 -6.05
C PRO A 68 0.33 -27.41 -5.25
N LYS A 69 -0.75 -27.78 -5.96
CA LYS A 69 -1.93 -28.44 -5.37
C LYS A 69 -1.62 -29.91 -5.11
N VAL A 70 -1.08 -30.23 -3.93
CA VAL A 70 -0.71 -31.61 -3.53
C VAL A 70 -1.32 -31.97 -2.18
N ASP A 71 -1.68 -33.24 -1.98
CA ASP A 71 -2.09 -33.72 -0.67
C ASP A 71 -0.86 -33.98 0.21
N ARG A 72 -0.55 -32.99 1.05
CA ARG A 72 0.59 -33.01 1.99
C ARG A 72 0.51 -34.11 3.07
N ARG A 73 -0.54 -34.90 3.10
CA ARG A 73 -0.65 -36.08 4.00
C ARG A 73 0.02 -37.31 3.39
N THR A 74 0.16 -37.35 2.07
CA THR A 74 0.85 -38.45 1.36
C THR A 74 2.36 -38.24 1.36
N LYS A 75 3.13 -39.33 1.22
CA LYS A 75 4.60 -39.30 1.14
C LYS A 75 5.06 -38.51 -0.10
N GLU A 76 4.39 -38.73 -1.24
CA GLU A 76 4.67 -38.07 -2.51
C GLU A 76 4.35 -36.57 -2.43
N GLY A 77 3.18 -36.20 -1.88
CA GLY A 77 2.80 -34.80 -1.72
C GLY A 77 3.71 -34.03 -0.77
N LYS A 78 4.23 -34.68 0.30
CA LYS A 78 5.25 -34.09 1.16
C LYS A 78 6.54 -33.82 0.39
N ALA A 79 7.06 -34.83 -0.33
CA ALA A 79 8.29 -34.69 -1.10
C ALA A 79 8.18 -33.58 -2.17
N THR A 80 7.04 -33.52 -2.88
CA THR A 80 6.77 -32.47 -3.87
C THR A 80 6.73 -31.08 -3.22
N TYR A 81 6.09 -30.96 -2.06
CA TYR A 81 6.00 -29.67 -1.37
C TYR A 81 7.35 -29.22 -0.79
N GLU A 82 8.15 -30.16 -0.27
CA GLU A 82 9.53 -29.88 0.21
C GLU A 82 10.44 -29.42 -0.93
N ALA A 83 10.38 -30.08 -2.09
CA ALA A 83 11.12 -29.64 -3.29
C ALA A 83 10.68 -28.23 -3.74
N PHE A 84 9.38 -27.95 -3.69
CA PHE A 84 8.84 -26.62 -3.98
C PHE A 84 9.39 -25.56 -3.00
N GLN A 85 9.38 -25.84 -1.69
CA GLN A 85 9.90 -24.90 -0.68
C GLN A 85 11.36 -24.54 -0.92
N GLN A 86 12.19 -25.53 -1.32
CA GLN A 86 13.59 -25.28 -1.66
C GLN A 86 13.76 -24.41 -2.92
N SER A 87 12.93 -24.64 -3.94
CA SER A 87 12.99 -23.87 -5.19
C SER A 87 12.37 -22.48 -5.08
N SER A 88 11.55 -22.23 -4.06
CA SER A 88 10.86 -20.95 -3.82
C SER A 88 11.51 -20.12 -2.70
N GLU A 89 12.70 -20.50 -2.24
CA GLU A 89 13.41 -19.75 -1.20
C GLU A 89 13.63 -18.29 -1.61
N GLY A 90 13.25 -17.37 -0.73
CA GLY A 90 13.33 -15.92 -0.97
C GLY A 90 12.21 -15.33 -1.83
N LYS A 91 11.25 -16.14 -2.30
CA LYS A 91 10.08 -15.68 -3.03
C LYS A 91 8.84 -15.63 -2.13
N GLN A 92 7.92 -14.73 -2.46
CA GLN A 92 6.58 -14.76 -1.84
C GLN A 92 5.76 -15.89 -2.47
N VAL A 93 5.10 -16.68 -1.62
CA VAL A 93 4.36 -17.85 -2.09
C VAL A 93 2.87 -17.52 -2.17
N LEU A 94 2.28 -17.76 -3.33
CA LEU A 94 0.84 -17.71 -3.57
C LEU A 94 0.29 -19.12 -3.67
N THR A 95 -0.92 -19.35 -3.20
CA THR A 95 -1.68 -20.53 -3.57
C THR A 95 -2.10 -20.41 -5.05
N SER A 96 -2.40 -21.54 -5.70
CA SER A 96 -2.93 -21.51 -7.06
C SER A 96 -4.21 -20.67 -7.18
N GLU A 97 -5.04 -20.67 -6.14
CA GLU A 97 -6.29 -19.91 -6.11
C GLU A 97 -6.03 -18.40 -5.97
N GLU A 98 -5.06 -18.01 -5.15
CA GLU A 98 -4.64 -16.60 -5.06
C GLU A 98 -4.02 -16.11 -6.37
N TYR A 99 -3.26 -16.97 -7.05
CA TYR A 99 -2.72 -16.61 -8.37
C TYR A 99 -3.83 -16.42 -9.41
N ASP A 100 -4.84 -17.30 -9.46
CA ASP A 100 -6.00 -17.13 -10.34
C ASP A 100 -6.75 -15.82 -10.02
N ASP A 101 -6.90 -15.47 -8.73
CA ASP A 101 -7.49 -14.20 -8.27
C ASP A 101 -6.63 -12.98 -8.67
N VAL A 102 -5.29 -13.08 -8.61
CA VAL A 102 -4.36 -12.03 -9.09
C VAL A 102 -4.53 -11.81 -10.58
N ILE A 103 -4.56 -12.89 -11.38
CA ILE A 103 -4.79 -12.82 -12.84
C ILE A 103 -6.12 -12.11 -13.12
N ALA A 104 -7.19 -12.47 -12.41
CA ALA A 104 -8.51 -11.85 -12.59
C ALA A 104 -8.47 -10.33 -12.29
N CYS A 105 -7.77 -9.91 -11.21
CA CYS A 105 -7.59 -8.49 -10.90
C CYS A 105 -6.84 -7.75 -12.01
N VAL A 106 -5.73 -8.29 -12.51
CA VAL A 106 -4.93 -7.66 -13.57
C VAL A 106 -5.71 -7.58 -14.89
N GLN A 107 -6.47 -8.63 -15.23
CA GLN A 107 -7.35 -8.60 -16.40
C GLN A 107 -8.44 -7.53 -16.26
N ALA A 108 -9.05 -7.40 -15.08
CA ALA A 108 -10.07 -6.38 -14.83
C ALA A 108 -9.48 -4.95 -14.94
N LEU A 109 -8.27 -4.72 -14.38
CA LEU A 109 -7.55 -3.46 -14.55
C LEU A 109 -7.31 -3.15 -16.04
N ASN A 110 -6.77 -4.09 -16.79
CA ASN A 110 -6.46 -3.92 -18.21
C ASN A 110 -7.71 -3.73 -19.08
N ASN A 111 -8.86 -4.23 -18.66
CA ASN A 111 -10.14 -4.02 -19.32
C ASN A 111 -10.80 -2.68 -18.99
N HIS A 112 -10.32 -1.97 -17.95
CA HIS A 112 -10.81 -0.63 -17.63
C HIS A 112 -10.23 0.39 -18.59
N ALA A 113 -11.07 1.09 -19.35
CA ALA A 113 -10.66 1.96 -20.46
C ALA A 113 -9.61 3.02 -20.09
N ASP A 114 -9.78 3.70 -18.93
CA ASP A 114 -8.84 4.73 -18.49
C ASP A 114 -7.52 4.13 -18.02
N PHE A 115 -7.55 3.01 -17.29
CA PHE A 115 -6.34 2.32 -16.88
C PHE A 115 -5.55 1.84 -18.12
N ALA A 116 -6.19 1.17 -19.06
CA ALA A 116 -5.56 0.69 -20.28
C ALA A 116 -4.92 1.85 -21.08
N LYS A 117 -5.62 2.99 -21.21
CA LYS A 117 -5.10 4.18 -21.87
C LYS A 117 -3.84 4.73 -21.19
N ILE A 118 -3.81 4.76 -19.85
CA ILE A 118 -2.65 5.19 -19.07
C ILE A 118 -1.49 4.21 -19.28
N MET A 119 -1.77 2.92 -19.24
CA MET A 119 -0.76 1.87 -19.35
C MET A 119 -0.11 1.76 -20.74
N LEU A 120 -0.73 2.31 -21.79
CA LEU A 120 -0.12 2.42 -23.12
C LEU A 120 0.96 3.50 -23.19
N GLN A 121 1.03 4.43 -22.23
CA GLN A 121 2.03 5.50 -22.24
C GLN A 121 3.38 5.01 -21.70
N PRO A 122 4.50 5.62 -22.18
CA PRO A 122 5.80 5.46 -21.51
C PRO A 122 5.70 5.87 -20.05
N LYS A 123 6.27 5.06 -19.16
CA LYS A 123 6.16 5.24 -17.72
C LYS A 123 7.43 4.84 -16.98
N ARG A 124 7.68 5.46 -15.85
CA ARG A 124 8.66 5.03 -14.85
C ARG A 124 7.92 4.21 -13.80
N VAL A 125 8.33 2.97 -13.59
CA VAL A 125 7.66 2.01 -12.69
C VAL A 125 8.52 1.79 -11.47
N GLU A 126 7.88 1.78 -10.28
CA GLU A 126 8.53 1.41 -9.02
C GLU A 126 9.83 2.20 -8.74
N GLU A 127 9.90 3.45 -9.24
CA GLU A 127 11.07 4.32 -9.06
C GLU A 127 11.16 4.83 -7.63
N SER A 128 12.30 4.56 -6.98
CA SER A 128 12.58 5.09 -5.65
C SER A 128 13.00 6.54 -5.72
N ILE A 129 12.27 7.42 -5.05
CA ILE A 129 12.53 8.85 -4.97
C ILE A 129 12.86 9.21 -3.52
N GLU A 130 14.00 9.87 -3.34
CA GLU A 130 14.40 10.47 -2.07
C GLU A 130 14.28 12.00 -2.18
N PHE A 131 13.72 12.63 -1.15
CA PHE A 131 13.44 14.06 -1.17
C PHE A 131 13.37 14.60 0.27
N ASP A 132 13.42 15.92 0.40
CA ASP A 132 13.23 16.59 1.69
C ASP A 132 11.80 17.14 1.81
N PHE A 133 11.19 16.91 2.96
CA PHE A 133 9.89 17.48 3.30
C PHE A 133 9.88 17.92 4.77
N ALA A 134 9.44 19.14 5.04
CA ALA A 134 9.37 19.75 6.39
C ALA A 134 10.66 19.60 7.21
N GLY A 135 11.83 19.71 6.56
CA GLY A 135 13.14 19.60 7.20
C GLY A 135 13.64 18.16 7.45
N HIS A 136 12.93 17.17 6.99
CA HIS A 136 13.30 15.75 7.16
C HIS A 136 13.53 15.06 5.82
N PRO A 137 14.46 14.08 5.78
CA PRO A 137 14.64 13.21 4.61
C PRO A 137 13.50 12.19 4.50
N PHE A 138 12.84 12.20 3.37
CA PHE A 138 11.75 11.29 3.02
C PHE A 138 12.13 10.40 1.85
N LYS A 139 11.39 9.32 1.70
CA LYS A 139 11.41 8.45 0.53
C LYS A 139 9.99 8.06 0.11
N CYS A 140 9.80 7.90 -1.17
CA CYS A 140 8.60 7.28 -1.72
C CYS A 140 8.95 6.39 -2.91
N LYS A 141 7.99 5.58 -3.31
CA LYS A 141 8.11 4.69 -4.46
C LYS A 141 6.74 4.60 -5.13
N PRO A 142 6.42 5.53 -6.05
CA PRO A 142 5.20 5.48 -6.83
C PRO A 142 5.14 4.22 -7.71
N ASP A 143 3.96 3.64 -7.85
CA ASP A 143 3.75 2.46 -8.70
C ASP A 143 4.07 2.77 -10.16
N ALA A 144 3.54 3.90 -10.69
CA ALA A 144 3.91 4.40 -12.00
C ALA A 144 3.85 5.92 -12.09
N ILE A 145 4.81 6.51 -12.82
CA ILE A 145 4.83 7.94 -13.17
C ILE A 145 4.78 8.07 -14.67
N ILE A 146 3.78 8.77 -15.18
CA ILE A 146 3.51 8.99 -16.60
C ILE A 146 3.75 10.45 -16.94
N ASP A 147 4.97 10.76 -17.32
CA ASP A 147 5.41 12.16 -17.55
C ASP A 147 4.63 12.84 -18.69
N SER A 148 4.30 12.10 -19.75
CA SER A 148 3.51 12.63 -20.88
C SER A 148 2.10 13.09 -20.49
N MET A 149 1.54 12.54 -19.42
CA MET A 149 0.23 12.87 -18.89
C MET A 149 0.31 13.71 -17.59
N ARG A 150 1.50 13.92 -17.06
CA ARG A 150 1.73 14.50 -15.72
C ARG A 150 0.89 13.80 -14.66
N LEU A 151 1.00 12.48 -14.62
CA LEU A 151 0.17 11.61 -13.81
C LEU A 151 1.03 10.67 -12.98
N ILE A 152 0.67 10.53 -11.69
CA ILE A 152 1.14 9.48 -10.81
C ILE A 152 -0.01 8.49 -10.65
N LEU A 153 0.24 7.23 -10.91
CA LEU A 153 -0.72 6.14 -10.74
C LEU A 153 -0.29 5.25 -9.57
N ASP A 154 -1.26 4.87 -8.75
CA ASP A 154 -1.07 3.96 -7.64
C ASP A 154 -2.19 2.91 -7.63
N ILE A 155 -1.82 1.64 -7.68
CA ILE A 155 -2.77 0.53 -7.71
C ILE A 155 -3.13 0.15 -6.27
N LYS A 156 -4.42 -0.07 -6.01
CA LYS A 156 -4.91 -0.54 -4.71
C LYS A 156 -5.81 -1.75 -4.86
N THR A 157 -5.54 -2.78 -4.09
CA THR A 157 -6.48 -3.88 -3.91
C THR A 157 -7.34 -3.64 -2.68
N THR A 158 -8.64 -3.88 -2.79
CA THR A 158 -9.62 -3.64 -1.72
C THR A 158 -10.67 -4.75 -1.65
N GLN A 159 -11.42 -4.79 -0.56
CA GLN A 159 -12.60 -5.66 -0.46
C GLN A 159 -13.82 -5.09 -1.19
N ASP A 160 -13.91 -3.77 -1.27
CA ASP A 160 -15.04 -3.05 -1.88
C ASP A 160 -14.51 -1.71 -2.40
N CYS A 161 -14.61 -1.49 -3.70
CA CYS A 161 -14.14 -0.27 -4.34
C CYS A 161 -15.21 0.83 -4.42
N ALA A 162 -16.45 0.58 -3.94
CA ALA A 162 -17.49 1.60 -3.95
C ALA A 162 -17.04 2.88 -3.19
N PRO A 163 -17.35 4.09 -3.71
CA PRO A 163 -16.83 5.35 -3.15
C PRO A 163 -17.12 5.52 -1.66
N HIS A 164 -18.31 5.09 -1.20
CA HIS A 164 -18.72 5.19 0.20
C HIS A 164 -17.96 4.24 1.15
N LYS A 165 -17.30 3.22 0.62
CA LYS A 165 -16.44 2.27 1.35
C LYS A 165 -14.98 2.63 1.21
N PHE A 166 -14.49 2.83 -0.01
CA PHE A 166 -13.07 3.10 -0.29
C PHE A 166 -12.57 4.38 0.41
N LYS A 167 -13.44 5.40 0.59
CA LYS A 167 -13.08 6.60 1.34
C LYS A 167 -12.57 6.31 2.76
N TRP A 168 -13.12 5.29 3.43
CA TRP A 168 -12.67 4.90 4.77
C TRP A 168 -11.31 4.21 4.72
N SER A 169 -11.10 3.33 3.74
CA SER A 169 -9.77 2.76 3.50
C SER A 169 -8.74 3.85 3.21
N ALA A 170 -9.11 4.87 2.42
CA ALA A 170 -8.23 5.98 2.11
C ALA A 170 -7.82 6.78 3.36
N LEU A 171 -8.72 6.94 4.32
CA LEU A 171 -8.42 7.57 5.60
C LEU A 171 -7.57 6.66 6.50
N ASP A 172 -7.99 5.41 6.70
CA ASP A 172 -7.37 4.46 7.63
C ASP A 172 -5.92 4.13 7.24
N TYR A 173 -5.65 4.00 5.93
CA TYR A 173 -4.31 3.73 5.39
C TYR A 173 -3.53 5.00 5.00
N GLY A 174 -4.13 6.17 5.10
CA GLY A 174 -3.49 7.44 4.80
C GLY A 174 -3.19 7.66 3.32
N TYR A 175 -4.06 7.21 2.42
CA TYR A 175 -3.88 7.38 0.96
C TYR A 175 -3.95 8.86 0.55
N HIS A 176 -4.73 9.68 1.27
CA HIS A 176 -4.74 11.14 1.08
C HIS A 176 -3.38 11.76 1.38
N ARG A 177 -2.67 11.31 2.42
CA ARG A 177 -1.29 11.73 2.70
C ARG A 177 -0.31 11.20 1.67
N GLN A 178 -0.49 9.95 1.24
CA GLN A 178 0.33 9.33 0.20
C GLN A 178 0.29 10.15 -1.09
N ALA A 179 -0.91 10.53 -1.55
CA ALA A 179 -1.09 11.33 -2.76
C ALA A 179 -0.38 12.68 -2.66
N CYS A 180 -0.50 13.40 -1.53
CA CYS A 180 0.19 14.66 -1.29
C CYS A 180 1.71 14.48 -1.32
N LEU A 181 2.22 13.51 -0.56
CA LEU A 181 3.65 13.29 -0.41
C LEU A 181 4.32 12.85 -1.72
N TYR A 182 3.66 11.97 -2.49
CA TYR A 182 4.17 11.47 -3.77
C TYR A 182 4.14 12.56 -4.84
N ARG A 183 3.09 13.38 -4.88
CA ARG A 183 3.05 14.56 -5.74
C ARG A 183 4.21 15.50 -5.41
N HIS A 184 4.39 15.85 -4.13
CA HIS A 184 5.50 16.70 -3.70
C HIS A 184 6.85 16.16 -4.15
N ALA A 185 7.09 14.86 -3.97
CA ALA A 185 8.33 14.21 -4.38
C ALA A 185 8.59 14.36 -5.88
N VAL A 186 7.61 14.00 -6.72
CA VAL A 186 7.73 14.06 -8.18
C VAL A 186 7.83 15.50 -8.67
N GLU A 187 7.00 16.40 -8.14
CA GLU A 187 6.98 17.83 -8.50
C GLU A 187 8.29 18.54 -8.08
N SER A 188 8.91 18.11 -6.96
CA SER A 188 10.20 18.65 -6.51
C SER A 188 11.35 18.38 -7.48
N ILE A 189 11.30 17.23 -8.19
CA ILE A 189 12.31 16.82 -9.16
C ILE A 189 12.02 17.40 -10.55
N THR A 190 10.76 17.25 -10.99
CA THR A 190 10.37 17.59 -12.37
C THR A 190 10.06 19.07 -12.56
N LYS A 191 9.80 19.80 -11.46
CA LYS A 191 9.34 21.20 -11.46
C LYS A 191 8.03 21.41 -12.23
N GLN A 192 7.20 20.38 -12.28
CA GLN A 192 5.89 20.36 -12.96
C GLN A 192 4.83 19.83 -12.01
N GLU A 193 3.60 20.31 -12.15
CA GLU A 193 2.46 19.79 -11.40
C GLU A 193 2.00 18.45 -11.95
N TYR A 194 1.67 17.51 -11.05
CA TYR A 194 1.17 16.18 -11.38
C TYR A 194 -0.18 15.93 -10.73
N GLN A 195 -1.02 15.16 -11.41
CA GLN A 195 -2.22 14.58 -10.83
C GLN A 195 -1.89 13.23 -10.19
N PHE A 196 -2.68 12.82 -9.20
CA PHE A 196 -2.53 11.53 -8.56
C PHE A 196 -3.82 10.73 -8.69
N PHE A 197 -3.72 9.53 -9.27
CA PHE A 197 -4.85 8.63 -9.44
C PHE A 197 -4.61 7.30 -8.72
N PHE A 198 -5.67 6.81 -8.09
CA PHE A 198 -5.75 5.46 -7.60
C PHE A 198 -6.47 4.58 -8.62
N ALA A 199 -5.86 3.47 -9.02
CA ALA A 199 -6.50 2.39 -9.73
C ALA A 199 -6.89 1.33 -8.70
N VAL A 200 -8.16 1.26 -8.36
CA VAL A 200 -8.67 0.42 -7.26
C VAL A 200 -9.36 -0.79 -7.84
N VAL A 201 -8.90 -1.99 -7.47
CA VAL A 201 -9.49 -3.26 -7.92
C VAL A 201 -9.97 -4.09 -6.71
N GLU A 202 -11.17 -4.65 -6.81
CA GLU A 202 -11.70 -5.55 -5.80
C GLU A 202 -11.00 -6.91 -5.82
N LYS A 203 -10.57 -7.36 -4.64
CA LYS A 203 -10.04 -8.71 -4.46
C LYS A 203 -11.20 -9.72 -4.53
N PRO A 204 -11.15 -10.75 -5.40
CA PRO A 204 -12.12 -11.81 -5.38
C PRO A 204 -12.22 -12.49 -4.01
N THR A 205 -13.41 -12.87 -3.63
CA THR A 205 -13.71 -13.65 -2.43
C THR A 205 -14.21 -15.04 -2.84
N ALA A 206 -14.35 -15.95 -1.90
CA ALA A 206 -14.90 -17.27 -2.20
C ALA A 206 -16.30 -17.21 -2.86
N SER A 207 -17.10 -16.18 -2.54
CA SER A 207 -18.45 -16.00 -3.12
C SER A 207 -18.47 -15.25 -4.45
N THR A 208 -17.41 -14.50 -4.78
CA THR A 208 -17.31 -13.71 -6.02
C THR A 208 -16.31 -14.27 -7.02
N ARG A 209 -15.59 -15.36 -6.67
CA ARG A 209 -14.63 -16.00 -7.57
C ARG A 209 -15.34 -16.47 -8.84
N GLY A 210 -14.76 -16.11 -10.01
CA GLY A 210 -15.37 -16.35 -11.32
C GLY A 210 -16.23 -15.18 -11.83
N ILE A 211 -16.50 -14.18 -10.99
CA ILE A 211 -17.07 -12.89 -11.41
C ILE A 211 -15.90 -11.93 -11.67
N PRO A 212 -15.87 -11.22 -12.81
CA PRO A 212 -14.82 -10.22 -13.03
C PRO A 212 -14.79 -9.19 -11.89
N PRO A 213 -13.60 -8.92 -11.29
CA PRO A 213 -13.46 -7.91 -10.27
C PRO A 213 -13.90 -6.53 -10.73
N THR A 214 -14.53 -5.77 -9.83
CA THR A 214 -14.86 -4.37 -10.11
C THR A 214 -13.59 -3.52 -10.03
N VAL A 215 -13.47 -2.56 -10.94
CA VAL A 215 -12.39 -1.57 -10.96
C VAL A 215 -12.97 -0.17 -10.90
N ALA A 216 -12.36 0.68 -10.09
CA ALA A 216 -12.68 2.10 -10.03
C ALA A 216 -11.39 2.94 -10.11
N MET A 217 -11.46 4.06 -10.84
CA MET A 217 -10.39 5.04 -10.89
C MET A 217 -10.78 6.25 -10.05
N TYR A 218 -9.92 6.64 -9.11
CA TYR A 218 -10.17 7.76 -8.21
C TYR A 218 -9.06 8.80 -8.28
N CYS A 219 -9.45 10.06 -8.22
CA CYS A 219 -8.60 11.16 -7.79
C CYS A 219 -9.17 11.79 -6.52
N LEU A 220 -8.35 12.41 -5.73
CA LEU A 220 -8.79 13.14 -4.54
C LEU A 220 -9.26 14.53 -4.95
N ASP A 221 -10.36 14.98 -4.35
CA ASP A 221 -10.80 16.36 -4.46
C ASP A 221 -9.90 17.31 -3.64
N GLU A 222 -10.12 18.61 -3.81
CA GLU A 222 -9.35 19.65 -3.13
C GLU A 222 -9.43 19.53 -1.60
N ALA A 223 -10.60 19.18 -1.06
CA ALA A 223 -10.81 19.02 0.38
C ALA A 223 -10.00 17.85 0.94
N ALA A 224 -9.99 16.70 0.25
CA ALA A 224 -9.20 15.54 0.64
C ALA A 224 -7.70 15.79 0.51
N MET A 225 -7.25 16.52 -0.52
CA MET A 225 -5.85 16.93 -0.67
C MET A 225 -5.44 17.88 0.47
N LYS A 226 -6.27 18.87 0.80
CA LYS A 226 -6.01 19.77 1.94
C LYS A 226 -5.92 19.00 3.26
N GLN A 227 -6.80 18.04 3.48
CA GLN A 227 -6.74 17.17 4.66
C GLN A 227 -5.43 16.36 4.68
N GLY A 228 -5.00 15.85 3.53
CA GLY A 228 -3.73 15.11 3.41
C GLY A 228 -2.53 15.95 3.84
N TRP A 229 -2.44 17.21 3.41
CA TRP A 229 -1.40 18.13 3.83
C TRP A 229 -1.46 18.44 5.33
N THR A 230 -2.65 18.74 5.85
CA THR A 230 -2.84 18.99 7.29
C THR A 230 -2.42 17.81 8.14
N ASP A 231 -2.75 16.58 7.72
CA ASP A 231 -2.38 15.36 8.43
C ASP A 231 -0.87 15.07 8.33
N LEU A 232 -0.23 15.39 7.20
CA LEU A 232 1.22 15.28 7.05
C LEU A 232 1.95 16.23 8.01
N ASP A 233 1.57 17.52 8.01
CA ASP A 233 2.19 18.51 8.89
C ASP A 233 2.04 18.11 10.38
N ARG A 234 0.85 17.68 10.77
CA ARG A 234 0.57 17.22 12.14
C ARG A 234 1.44 16.00 12.52
N LEU A 235 1.59 15.03 11.61
CA LEU A 235 2.39 13.83 11.91
C LEU A 235 3.89 14.11 11.94
N VAL A 236 4.38 15.05 11.13
CA VAL A 236 5.79 15.47 11.23
C VAL A 236 6.04 16.19 12.54
N GLN A 237 5.16 17.12 12.96
CA GLN A 237 5.27 17.78 14.26
C GLN A 237 5.18 16.77 15.42
N GLU A 238 4.32 15.75 15.32
CA GLU A 238 4.24 14.68 16.29
C GLU A 238 5.54 13.87 16.34
N TYR A 239 6.13 13.57 15.19
CA TYR A 239 7.43 12.90 15.10
C TYR A 239 8.51 13.71 15.82
N ASP A 240 8.63 15.01 15.54
CA ASP A 240 9.62 15.90 16.16
C ASP A 240 9.46 15.92 17.67
N HIS A 241 8.24 16.15 18.13
CA HIS A 241 7.94 16.17 19.58
C HIS A 241 8.32 14.85 20.26
N ARG A 242 8.09 13.71 19.62
CA ARG A 242 8.42 12.40 20.19
C ARG A 242 9.93 12.12 20.20
N ILE A 243 10.64 12.60 19.19
CA ILE A 243 12.11 12.53 19.17
C ILE A 243 12.69 13.39 20.30
N GLU A 244 12.21 14.62 20.49
CA GLU A 244 12.68 15.52 21.52
C GLU A 244 12.39 15.02 22.95
N THR A 245 11.18 14.53 23.18
CA THR A 245 10.72 14.11 24.52
C THR A 245 10.99 12.66 24.85
N ASN A 246 11.31 11.84 23.86
CA ASN A 246 11.37 10.38 23.94
C ASN A 246 10.09 9.75 24.53
N ASP A 247 8.94 10.41 24.36
CA ASP A 247 7.64 9.91 24.81
C ASP A 247 6.92 9.19 23.67
N TRP A 248 6.92 7.88 23.69
CA TRP A 248 6.35 7.00 22.66
C TRP A 248 5.05 6.33 23.07
N LEU A 249 4.48 6.73 24.23
CA LEU A 249 3.19 6.20 24.67
C LEU A 249 2.04 6.92 23.96
N GLN A 250 0.94 6.19 23.75
CA GLN A 250 -0.30 6.81 23.28
C GLN A 250 -0.88 7.72 24.39
N PRO A 251 -1.41 8.89 24.06
CA PRO A 251 -1.97 9.82 25.06
C PRO A 251 -3.03 9.18 25.94
N TYR A 252 -3.87 8.31 25.36
CA TYR A 252 -4.93 7.58 26.09
C TYR A 252 -4.41 6.46 26.98
N SER A 253 -3.15 6.09 26.91
CA SER A 253 -2.54 5.11 27.83
C SER A 253 -2.08 5.72 29.15
N LYS A 254 -2.19 7.04 29.30
CA LYS A 254 -1.78 7.80 30.48
C LYS A 254 -3.01 8.21 31.29
N GLY A 255 -3.57 7.27 32.07
CA GLY A 255 -4.70 7.53 32.96
C GLY A 255 -6.06 7.13 32.40
N ILE A 256 -7.12 7.68 32.98
CA ILE A 256 -8.51 7.39 32.60
C ILE A 256 -8.97 8.47 31.62
N VAL A 257 -9.35 8.05 30.43
CA VAL A 257 -9.84 8.96 29.38
C VAL A 257 -11.34 8.74 29.19
N PRO A 258 -12.17 9.79 29.26
CA PRO A 258 -13.61 9.67 28.96
C PRO A 258 -13.83 9.20 27.51
N LEU A 259 -14.60 8.15 27.32
CA LEU A 259 -14.98 7.64 26.02
C LEU A 259 -16.34 8.20 25.58
N ALA A 260 -16.31 9.10 24.61
CA ALA A 260 -17.54 9.55 23.96
C ALA A 260 -17.97 8.55 22.86
N LEU A 261 -19.21 8.09 22.91
CA LEU A 261 -19.76 7.27 21.83
C LEU A 261 -20.28 8.17 20.69
N PRO A 262 -20.18 7.71 19.45
CA PRO A 262 -20.79 8.42 18.34
C PRO A 262 -22.32 8.47 18.54
N PRO A 263 -23.03 9.46 17.96
CA PRO A 263 -24.47 9.50 18.01
C PRO A 263 -25.05 8.17 17.49
N ALA A 264 -26.15 7.73 18.12
CA ALA A 264 -26.81 6.50 17.71
C ALA A 264 -27.07 6.47 16.19
N ARG A 265 -26.71 5.38 15.54
CA ARG A 265 -27.04 5.19 14.12
C ARG A 265 -28.57 5.17 14.00
N VAL A 266 -29.14 6.21 13.44
CA VAL A 266 -30.55 6.20 13.03
C VAL A 266 -30.59 5.29 11.79
N TYR A 267 -31.06 4.06 11.99
CA TYR A 267 -31.44 3.21 10.87
C TYR A 267 -32.77 3.79 10.32
N THR A 268 -32.66 4.60 9.27
CA THR A 268 -33.84 4.90 8.44
C THR A 268 -34.15 3.60 7.70
N GLU A 269 -35.23 2.92 8.15
CA GLU A 269 -35.86 1.88 7.34
C GLU A 269 -36.32 2.53 6.02
N GLY A 270 -35.69 2.09 4.90
CA GLY A 270 -36.04 2.46 3.55
C GLY A 270 -36.47 1.23 2.78
#